data_de487facdd2d17d5b3ceedfb9fdfd74d
#
_entry.id   de487facdd2d17d5b3ceedfb9fdfd74d
#
_cell.length_a   1.000
_cell.length_b   1.000
_cell.length_c   1.000
_cell.angle_alpha   90.00
_cell.angle_beta   90.00
_cell.angle_gamma   90.00
#
_symmetry.space_group_name_H-M   'P 1'
#
loop_
_entity.id
_entity.type
_entity.pdbx_description
1 polymer ?
#
loop_
_entity_poly.entity_id
_entity_poly.type
_entity_poly.pdbx_seq_one_letter_code
_entity_poly.pdbx_strand_id
1 'polypeptide(L)'
;MINTSGNTLIIDIRDELSFEYGHIDGAVNIPAEKLDKSDLPKDKKLLICCKSGLISDTEAEKLRELGYDAENLEGGYYGWLREKLSKEVVEDISQDAERSIQKKFRKEIWNRFTQSVNEYELIKPNDRIAVCISGGKDSMLMAKLIQMLHRHSKFPFEVKYLVMDPGYSPANREIIERNAKRLGIPITVFESDIFDSVYNVEKNPCYLCARMRRGHLYSKAQELGCNKIALGHHYDDVIETILMSMLYGGQIQTMMPKLNSTNFKGMQLIRPLYMVREDDIKRWRDYNGLRFIQCACKFTDTCTTCAPDSRTVSKRMEIKQLIAKLKLVNPQVEYNIFKSVENVMLNQVIAYKDDEG
;
A
#
# COMPACT_ATOMS: atom_id res chain seq x y z
N MET A 1 -10.89 13.75 22.11
CA MET A 1 -10.65 12.38 22.66
C MET A 1 -11.96 11.64 22.66
N ILE A 2 -12.00 10.49 22.00
CA ILE A 2 -13.18 9.60 22.12
C ILE A 2 -13.15 9.12 23.57
N ASN A 3 -14.11 9.58 24.36
CA ASN A 3 -14.27 9.13 25.75
C ASN A 3 -14.94 7.75 25.69
N THR A 4 -14.16 6.69 25.63
CA THR A 4 -14.64 5.31 25.76
C THR A 4 -14.94 5.03 27.23
N SER A 5 -15.95 5.72 27.77
CA SER A 5 -16.64 5.25 28.96
C SER A 5 -17.15 3.83 28.61
N GLY A 6 -17.04 2.86 29.50
CA GLY A 6 -17.29 1.43 29.24
C GLY A 6 -18.65 1.02 28.64
N ASN A 7 -19.45 1.99 28.22
CA ASN A 7 -20.78 1.83 27.60
C ASN A 7 -20.84 2.29 26.11
N THR A 8 -19.71 2.62 25.48
CA THR A 8 -19.70 3.03 24.06
C THR A 8 -19.06 1.95 23.19
N LEU A 9 -19.77 1.51 22.15
CA LEU A 9 -19.26 0.62 21.12
C LEU A 9 -18.91 1.43 19.88
N ILE A 10 -17.65 1.38 19.45
CA ILE A 10 -17.20 2.02 18.22
C ILE A 10 -17.38 1.03 17.09
N ILE A 11 -18.15 1.40 16.06
CA ILE A 11 -18.40 0.59 14.87
C ILE A 11 -17.74 1.25 13.68
N ASP A 12 -16.73 0.60 13.13
CA ASP A 12 -16.06 1.04 11.91
C ASP A 12 -16.72 0.38 10.70
N ILE A 13 -17.42 1.20 9.89
CA ILE A 13 -18.20 0.75 8.73
C ILE A 13 -17.40 0.71 7.43
N ARG A 14 -16.08 0.91 7.48
CA ARG A 14 -15.20 0.75 6.33
C ARG A 14 -15.06 -0.73 5.97
N ASP A 15 -14.59 -0.99 4.75
CA ASP A 15 -14.25 -2.36 4.32
C ASP A 15 -13.19 -3.00 5.23
N GLU A 16 -13.20 -4.34 5.25
CA GLU A 16 -12.33 -5.14 6.12
C GLU A 16 -10.83 -4.83 5.93
N LEU A 17 -10.39 -4.55 4.70
CA LEU A 17 -9.00 -4.20 4.43
C LEU A 17 -8.63 -2.84 4.99
N SER A 18 -9.50 -1.84 4.85
CA SER A 18 -9.31 -0.51 5.43
C SER A 18 -9.20 -0.58 6.93
N PHE A 19 -10.01 -1.44 7.57
CA PHE A 19 -9.97 -1.69 9.00
C PHE A 19 -8.67 -2.39 9.43
N GLU A 20 -8.25 -3.44 8.72
CA GLU A 20 -6.98 -4.14 8.98
C GLU A 20 -5.76 -3.24 8.80
N TYR A 21 -5.84 -2.29 7.89
CA TYR A 21 -4.77 -1.34 7.62
C TYR A 21 -4.52 -0.37 8.79
N GLY A 22 -5.59 -0.05 9.51
CA GLY A 22 -5.57 0.75 10.73
C GLY A 22 -6.98 1.16 11.14
N HIS A 23 -7.26 1.08 12.44
CA HIS A 23 -8.56 1.38 13.03
C HIS A 23 -8.42 2.09 14.39
N ILE A 24 -9.51 2.55 14.94
CA ILE A 24 -9.59 3.10 16.29
C ILE A 24 -9.47 1.95 17.29
N ASP A 25 -8.61 2.09 18.28
CA ASP A 25 -8.39 1.05 19.29
C ASP A 25 -9.73 0.68 19.98
N GLY A 26 -10.09 -0.61 19.95
CA GLY A 26 -11.34 -1.12 20.49
C GLY A 26 -12.56 -1.01 19.55
N ALA A 27 -12.40 -0.53 18.33
CA ALA A 27 -13.47 -0.54 17.34
C ALA A 27 -13.75 -1.94 16.79
N VAL A 28 -15.01 -2.21 16.48
CA VAL A 28 -15.46 -3.41 15.78
C VAL A 28 -15.73 -3.07 14.32
N ASN A 29 -15.25 -3.91 13.41
CA ASN A 29 -15.52 -3.71 12.00
C ASN A 29 -16.83 -4.37 11.58
N ILE A 30 -17.76 -3.56 11.13
CA ILE A 30 -19.02 -3.99 10.50
C ILE A 30 -19.19 -3.15 9.24
N PRO A 31 -18.77 -3.62 8.06
CA PRO A 31 -18.92 -2.89 6.82
C PRO A 31 -20.35 -2.40 6.60
N ALA A 32 -20.52 -1.20 6.02
CA ALA A 32 -21.81 -0.53 5.88
C ALA A 32 -22.89 -1.43 5.28
N GLU A 33 -22.57 -2.28 4.30
CA GLU A 33 -23.47 -3.24 3.66
C GLU A 33 -23.97 -4.38 4.57
N LYS A 34 -23.29 -4.59 5.72
CA LYS A 34 -23.64 -5.60 6.72
C LYS A 34 -24.30 -4.98 7.95
N LEU A 35 -24.34 -3.66 8.07
CA LEU A 35 -24.76 -2.96 9.28
C LEU A 35 -26.23 -3.23 9.60
N ASP A 36 -27.14 -3.17 8.62
CA ASP A 36 -28.58 -3.40 8.78
C ASP A 36 -28.94 -4.84 9.17
N LYS A 37 -28.02 -5.79 8.95
CA LYS A 37 -28.19 -7.22 9.22
C LYS A 37 -27.49 -7.65 10.50
N SER A 38 -26.85 -6.73 11.19
CA SER A 38 -26.07 -7.02 12.40
C SER A 38 -26.94 -6.90 13.63
N ASP A 39 -26.76 -7.83 14.57
CA ASP A 39 -27.39 -7.77 15.88
C ASP A 39 -26.60 -6.80 16.77
N LEU A 40 -27.06 -5.55 16.83
CA LEU A 40 -26.39 -4.48 17.56
C LEU A 40 -26.96 -4.33 18.97
N PRO A 41 -26.13 -4.07 20.01
CA PRO A 41 -26.60 -3.91 21.38
C PRO A 41 -27.39 -2.60 21.53
N LYS A 42 -28.62 -2.69 22.04
CA LYS A 42 -29.51 -1.54 22.31
C LYS A 42 -29.21 -0.83 23.64
N ASP A 43 -28.45 -1.47 24.50
CA ASP A 43 -28.05 -0.98 25.81
C ASP A 43 -26.75 -0.15 25.78
N LYS A 44 -26.11 -0.03 24.60
CA LYS A 44 -24.88 0.73 24.41
C LYS A 44 -25.05 1.89 23.46
N LYS A 45 -24.29 2.94 23.71
CA LYS A 45 -24.11 4.02 22.75
C LYS A 45 -23.24 3.52 21.58
N LEU A 46 -23.73 3.69 20.35
CA LEU A 46 -23.02 3.31 19.13
C LEU A 46 -22.33 4.53 18.53
N LEU A 47 -21.02 4.50 18.42
CA LEU A 47 -20.24 5.53 17.71
C LEU A 47 -19.84 5.02 16.34
N ILE A 48 -20.51 5.52 15.29
CA ILE A 48 -20.31 5.05 13.93
C ILE A 48 -19.14 5.82 13.28
N CYS A 49 -18.20 5.08 12.74
CA CYS A 49 -17.00 5.62 12.12
C CYS A 49 -16.89 5.13 10.67
N CYS A 50 -16.81 6.04 9.73
CA CYS A 50 -16.36 5.75 8.37
C CYS A 50 -15.01 6.45 8.12
N LYS A 51 -14.65 6.63 6.88
CA LYS A 51 -13.36 7.24 6.51
C LYS A 51 -13.27 8.73 6.87
N SER A 52 -14.29 9.53 6.48
CA SER A 52 -14.33 10.99 6.57
C SER A 52 -15.44 11.53 7.47
N GLY A 53 -16.34 10.68 7.94
CA GLY A 53 -17.52 11.09 8.71
C GLY A 53 -18.79 11.30 7.89
N LEU A 54 -18.72 11.27 6.55
CA LEU A 54 -19.87 11.55 5.68
C LEU A 54 -20.87 10.36 5.64
N ILE A 55 -20.39 9.18 5.32
CA ILE A 55 -21.24 7.98 5.22
C ILE A 55 -21.76 7.58 6.61
N SER A 56 -20.90 7.65 7.63
CA SER A 56 -21.28 7.29 9.00
C SER A 56 -22.33 8.23 9.60
N ASP A 57 -22.46 9.46 9.11
CA ASP A 57 -23.52 10.36 9.51
C ASP A 57 -24.90 9.84 9.07
N THR A 58 -25.04 9.51 7.79
CA THR A 58 -26.25 8.90 7.23
C THR A 58 -26.61 7.58 7.90
N GLU A 59 -25.60 6.72 8.16
CA GLU A 59 -25.85 5.43 8.81
C GLU A 59 -26.22 5.57 10.30
N ALA A 60 -25.67 6.56 11.00
CA ALA A 60 -26.06 6.89 12.37
C ALA A 60 -27.51 7.42 12.42
N GLU A 61 -27.96 8.22 11.43
CA GLU A 61 -29.36 8.65 11.32
C GLU A 61 -30.31 7.47 11.17
N LYS A 62 -30.04 6.54 10.26
CA LYS A 62 -30.84 5.32 10.07
C LYS A 62 -30.93 4.48 11.36
N LEU A 63 -29.81 4.31 12.06
CA LEU A 63 -29.79 3.57 13.33
C LEU A 63 -30.62 4.28 14.42
N ARG A 64 -30.62 5.60 14.49
CA ARG A 64 -31.48 6.36 15.40
C ARG A 64 -32.97 6.16 15.08
N GLU A 65 -33.34 6.11 13.81
CA GLU A 65 -34.73 5.82 13.38
C GLU A 65 -35.16 4.40 13.80
N LEU A 66 -34.21 3.45 13.89
CA LEU A 66 -34.44 2.09 14.39
C LEU A 66 -34.39 1.96 15.92
N GLY A 67 -34.23 3.08 16.64
CA GLY A 67 -34.28 3.15 18.09
C GLY A 67 -32.95 2.84 18.80
N TYR A 68 -31.82 2.93 18.09
CA TYR A 68 -30.48 2.83 18.70
C TYR A 68 -29.99 4.22 19.15
N ASP A 69 -29.18 4.24 20.22
CA ASP A 69 -28.41 5.44 20.61
C ASP A 69 -27.14 5.51 19.74
N ALA A 70 -27.25 6.14 18.56
CA ALA A 70 -26.19 6.17 17.58
C ALA A 70 -25.72 7.59 17.28
N GLU A 71 -24.41 7.79 17.28
CA GLU A 71 -23.75 9.04 16.93
C GLU A 71 -22.72 8.83 15.81
N ASN A 72 -22.54 9.87 14.98
CA ASN A 72 -21.48 9.93 14.01
C ASN A 72 -20.15 10.35 14.67
N LEU A 73 -19.05 9.71 14.32
CA LEU A 73 -17.70 10.22 14.59
C LEU A 73 -17.37 11.31 13.57
N GLU A 74 -17.47 12.55 13.97
CA GLU A 74 -17.15 13.69 13.11
C GLU A 74 -15.72 13.61 12.57
N GLY A 75 -15.54 13.83 11.26
CA GLY A 75 -14.27 13.65 10.57
C GLY A 75 -13.83 12.19 10.38
N GLY A 76 -14.59 11.21 10.89
CA GLY A 76 -14.34 9.79 10.74
C GLY A 76 -12.98 9.33 11.26
N TYR A 77 -12.49 8.22 10.72
CA TYR A 77 -11.18 7.67 11.06
C TYR A 77 -10.03 8.65 10.81
N TYR A 78 -10.08 9.42 9.73
CA TYR A 78 -9.03 10.39 9.44
C TYR A 78 -9.02 11.59 10.38
N GLY A 79 -10.18 12.08 10.79
CA GLY A 79 -10.29 13.15 11.80
C GLY A 79 -9.68 12.68 13.13
N TRP A 80 -10.07 11.50 13.59
CA TRP A 80 -9.51 10.88 14.79
C TRP A 80 -8.00 10.65 14.68
N LEU A 81 -7.52 10.10 13.54
CA LEU A 81 -6.10 9.84 13.34
C LEU A 81 -5.28 11.12 13.36
N ARG A 82 -5.78 12.18 12.73
CA ARG A 82 -5.14 13.50 12.74
C ARG A 82 -5.06 14.07 14.17
N GLU A 83 -6.15 14.02 14.92
CA GLU A 83 -6.17 14.47 16.32
C GLU A 83 -5.19 13.66 17.18
N LYS A 84 -5.16 12.34 17.03
CA LYS A 84 -4.21 11.47 17.73
C LYS A 84 -2.77 11.83 17.39
N LEU A 85 -2.45 11.96 16.09
CA LEU A 85 -1.10 12.28 15.64
C LEU A 85 -0.63 13.66 16.07
N SER A 86 -1.49 14.66 16.11
CA SER A 86 -1.12 16.02 16.53
C SER A 86 -0.72 16.10 18.01
N LYS A 87 -1.19 15.16 18.84
CA LYS A 87 -0.92 15.09 20.28
C LYS A 87 0.27 14.21 20.64
N GLU A 88 0.67 13.32 19.74
CA GLU A 88 1.82 12.41 19.96
C GLU A 88 3.13 13.11 19.63
N VAL A 89 4.12 12.98 20.50
CA VAL A 89 5.50 13.40 20.22
C VAL A 89 6.06 12.53 19.08
N VAL A 90 6.74 13.15 18.13
CA VAL A 90 7.39 12.42 17.04
C VAL A 90 8.69 11.79 17.57
N GLU A 91 8.59 10.57 18.08
CA GLU A 91 9.77 9.80 18.50
C GLU A 91 10.57 9.31 17.29
N ASP A 92 11.89 9.44 17.36
CA ASP A 92 12.79 8.80 16.40
C ASP A 92 12.97 7.33 16.78
N ILE A 93 12.35 6.45 15.98
CA ILE A 93 12.45 4.99 16.14
C ILE A 93 13.39 4.37 15.10
N SER A 94 14.17 5.19 14.39
CA SER A 94 15.02 4.75 13.28
C SER A 94 15.92 3.57 13.65
N GLN A 95 16.61 3.65 14.80
CA GLN A 95 17.49 2.59 15.26
C GLN A 95 16.74 1.32 15.69
N ASP A 96 15.58 1.47 16.34
CA ASP A 96 14.78 0.32 16.77
C ASP A 96 14.15 -0.39 15.57
N ALA A 97 13.67 0.35 14.58
CA ALA A 97 13.19 -0.20 13.33
C ALA A 97 14.29 -0.98 12.58
N GLU A 98 15.52 -0.47 12.52
CA GLU A 98 16.66 -1.18 11.95
C GLU A 98 17.04 -2.42 12.77
N ARG A 99 17.10 -2.32 14.07
CA ARG A 99 17.38 -3.45 14.97
C ARG A 99 16.32 -4.54 14.80
N SER A 100 15.06 -4.17 14.64
CA SER A 100 13.96 -5.12 14.40
C SER A 100 14.17 -5.88 13.08
N ILE A 101 14.56 -5.18 12.00
CA ILE A 101 14.87 -5.79 10.70
C ILE A 101 16.10 -6.73 10.81
N GLN A 102 17.16 -6.28 11.47
CA GLN A 102 18.42 -7.05 11.58
C GLN A 102 18.30 -8.29 12.48
N LYS A 103 17.38 -8.27 13.46
CA LYS A 103 17.22 -9.36 14.44
C LYS A 103 15.93 -10.14 14.17
N LYS A 104 14.78 -9.56 14.53
CA LYS A 104 13.48 -10.25 14.53
C LYS A 104 12.98 -10.62 13.14
N PHE A 105 13.15 -9.72 12.17
CA PHE A 105 12.69 -9.89 10.78
C PHE A 105 13.82 -10.18 9.80
N ARG A 106 14.97 -10.64 10.30
CA ARG A 106 16.16 -10.85 9.46
C ARG A 106 15.92 -11.84 8.35
N LYS A 107 15.31 -12.99 8.65
CA LYS A 107 15.08 -14.06 7.69
C LYS A 107 14.00 -13.69 6.68
N GLU A 108 12.91 -13.14 7.16
CA GLU A 108 11.69 -12.87 6.40
C GLU A 108 11.81 -11.59 5.56
N ILE A 109 12.49 -10.55 6.06
CA ILE A 109 12.60 -9.25 5.38
C ILE A 109 14.02 -9.04 4.85
N TRP A 110 15.03 -8.92 5.73
CA TRP A 110 16.38 -8.53 5.29
C TRP A 110 17.00 -9.51 4.30
N ASN A 111 16.97 -10.81 4.60
CA ASN A 111 17.57 -11.80 3.72
C ASN A 111 16.81 -11.91 2.40
N ARG A 112 15.46 -11.80 2.41
CA ARG A 112 14.65 -11.81 1.18
C ARG A 112 14.90 -10.58 0.32
N PHE A 113 15.00 -9.40 0.94
CA PHE A 113 15.37 -8.16 0.27
C PHE A 113 16.76 -8.25 -0.37
N THR A 114 17.79 -8.67 0.38
CA THR A 114 19.15 -8.80 -0.14
C THR A 114 19.26 -9.89 -1.19
N GLN A 115 18.52 -11.00 -1.06
CA GLN A 115 18.40 -12.03 -2.08
C GLN A 115 17.83 -11.43 -3.38
N SER A 116 16.73 -10.69 -3.31
CA SER A 116 16.13 -10.03 -4.46
C SER A 116 17.11 -9.07 -5.16
N VAL A 117 17.81 -8.25 -4.38
CA VAL A 117 18.80 -7.30 -4.92
C VAL A 117 19.93 -8.01 -5.65
N ASN A 118 20.43 -9.10 -5.09
CA ASN A 118 21.57 -9.85 -5.65
C ASN A 118 21.16 -10.73 -6.84
N GLU A 119 20.09 -11.51 -6.71
CA GLU A 119 19.66 -12.49 -7.71
C GLU A 119 19.24 -11.80 -9.02
N TYR A 120 18.55 -10.66 -8.90
CA TYR A 120 18.12 -9.91 -10.09
C TYR A 120 19.06 -8.76 -10.45
N GLU A 121 20.21 -8.63 -9.77
CA GLU A 121 21.19 -7.55 -9.99
C GLU A 121 20.51 -6.15 -10.03
N LEU A 122 19.70 -5.85 -9.02
CA LEU A 122 18.87 -4.63 -9.01
C LEU A 122 19.70 -3.38 -8.79
N ILE A 123 20.80 -3.47 -8.04
CA ILE A 123 21.68 -2.35 -7.70
C ILE A 123 23.11 -2.68 -8.10
N LYS A 124 23.73 -1.79 -8.87
CA LYS A 124 25.10 -1.91 -9.37
C LYS A 124 25.98 -0.76 -8.88
N PRO A 125 27.31 -0.90 -8.95
CA PRO A 125 28.22 0.20 -8.65
C PRO A 125 27.90 1.45 -9.47
N ASN A 126 27.94 2.62 -8.82
CA ASN A 126 27.65 3.94 -9.38
C ASN A 126 26.21 4.18 -9.85
N ASP A 127 25.27 3.31 -9.49
CA ASP A 127 23.85 3.60 -9.69
C ASP A 127 23.41 4.82 -8.88
N ARG A 128 22.47 5.58 -9.45
CA ARG A 128 21.77 6.69 -8.79
C ARG A 128 20.29 6.34 -8.73
N ILE A 129 19.80 6.02 -7.55
CA ILE A 129 18.49 5.41 -7.35
C ILE A 129 17.52 6.41 -6.74
N ALA A 130 16.42 6.68 -7.42
CA ALA A 130 15.28 7.37 -6.84
C ALA A 130 14.34 6.35 -6.17
N VAL A 131 14.30 6.36 -4.85
CA VAL A 131 13.40 5.55 -4.05
C VAL A 131 12.06 6.26 -3.97
N CYS A 132 11.04 5.70 -4.62
CA CYS A 132 9.72 6.31 -4.74
C CYS A 132 8.84 5.92 -3.55
N ILE A 133 8.48 6.88 -2.72
CA ILE A 133 7.69 6.70 -1.51
C ILE A 133 6.26 7.17 -1.77
N SER A 134 5.30 6.25 -1.63
CA SER A 134 3.86 6.53 -1.79
C SER A 134 3.16 6.87 -0.46
N GLY A 135 3.87 6.77 0.66
CA GLY A 135 3.33 6.90 2.00
C GLY A 135 2.74 5.62 2.60
N GLY A 136 2.66 4.53 1.83
CA GLY A 136 2.25 3.22 2.33
C GLY A 136 3.39 2.44 3.00
N LYS A 137 3.01 1.39 3.74
CA LYS A 137 3.93 0.51 4.49
C LYS A 137 5.08 -0.05 3.65
N ASP A 138 4.77 -0.46 2.41
CA ASP A 138 5.71 -1.15 1.52
C ASP A 138 6.81 -0.21 1.06
N SER A 139 6.44 0.99 0.62
CA SER A 139 7.38 2.00 0.15
C SER A 139 8.28 2.55 1.26
N MET A 140 7.75 2.68 2.48
CA MET A 140 8.53 3.11 3.65
C MET A 140 9.50 2.03 4.13
N LEU A 141 9.07 0.76 4.17
CA LEU A 141 9.99 -0.35 4.46
C LEU A 141 11.08 -0.44 3.41
N MET A 142 10.73 -0.36 2.11
CA MET A 142 11.72 -0.35 1.03
C MET A 142 12.74 0.76 1.19
N ALA A 143 12.28 1.97 1.50
CA ALA A 143 13.17 3.11 1.73
C ALA A 143 14.13 2.86 2.90
N LYS A 144 13.64 2.27 4.00
CA LYS A 144 14.46 1.92 5.16
C LYS A 144 15.49 0.83 4.82
N LEU A 145 15.10 -0.21 4.10
CA LEU A 145 15.99 -1.29 3.67
C LEU A 145 17.09 -0.79 2.73
N ILE A 146 16.74 0.07 1.75
CA ILE A 146 17.74 0.69 0.85
C ILE A 146 18.68 1.61 1.63
N GLN A 147 18.18 2.38 2.60
CA GLN A 147 19.02 3.20 3.49
C GLN A 147 20.02 2.36 4.26
N MET A 148 19.59 1.23 4.82
CA MET A 148 20.47 0.29 5.52
C MET A 148 21.50 -0.33 4.56
N LEU A 149 21.06 -0.77 3.38
CA LEU A 149 21.96 -1.33 2.36
C LEU A 149 23.00 -0.30 1.91
N HIS A 150 22.60 0.94 1.65
CA HIS A 150 23.49 2.02 1.25
C HIS A 150 24.61 2.28 2.24
N ARG A 151 24.32 2.25 3.55
CA ARG A 151 25.32 2.42 4.61
C ARG A 151 26.30 1.26 4.75
N HIS A 152 25.90 0.06 4.35
CA HIS A 152 26.71 -1.17 4.50
C HIS A 152 27.16 -1.77 3.17
N SER A 153 26.96 -1.05 2.06
CA SER A 153 27.33 -1.52 0.73
C SER A 153 28.85 -1.61 0.56
N LYS A 154 29.29 -2.64 -0.17
CA LYS A 154 30.70 -2.84 -0.55
C LYS A 154 31.12 -2.00 -1.76
N PHE A 155 30.18 -1.36 -2.43
CA PHE A 155 30.41 -0.51 -3.59
C PHE A 155 29.59 0.77 -3.50
N PRO A 156 30.06 1.88 -4.13
CA PRO A 156 29.34 3.15 -4.06
C PRO A 156 28.09 3.12 -4.95
N PHE A 157 27.01 3.71 -4.47
CA PHE A 157 25.82 4.11 -5.23
C PHE A 157 25.14 5.27 -4.50
N GLU A 158 24.32 6.04 -5.20
CA GLU A 158 23.62 7.19 -4.63
C GLU A 158 22.13 6.90 -4.47
N VAL A 159 21.50 7.53 -3.46
CA VAL A 159 20.07 7.36 -3.19
C VAL A 159 19.41 8.72 -2.99
N LYS A 160 18.26 8.91 -3.63
CA LYS A 160 17.32 10.02 -3.42
C LYS A 160 15.96 9.44 -2.97
N TYR A 161 15.36 9.99 -1.92
CA TYR A 161 14.07 9.54 -1.42
C TYR A 161 12.99 10.52 -1.87
N LEU A 162 12.14 10.10 -2.79
CA LEU A 162 11.16 10.96 -3.46
C LEU A 162 9.75 10.64 -3.01
N VAL A 163 9.03 11.64 -2.56
CA VAL A 163 7.59 11.62 -2.34
C VAL A 163 6.94 12.52 -3.37
N MET A 164 6.14 11.96 -4.24
CA MET A 164 5.32 12.75 -5.15
C MET A 164 3.98 13.03 -4.48
N ASP A 165 3.66 14.30 -4.28
CA ASP A 165 2.36 14.76 -3.81
C ASP A 165 1.46 15.07 -5.02
N PRO A 166 0.47 14.22 -5.31
CA PRO A 166 -0.47 14.45 -6.42
C PRO A 166 -1.67 15.32 -6.01
N GLY A 167 -1.58 16.03 -4.89
CA GLY A 167 -2.66 16.80 -4.25
C GLY A 167 -3.21 16.10 -3.01
N TYR A 168 -2.36 15.57 -2.16
CA TYR A 168 -2.76 14.95 -0.89
C TYR A 168 -3.57 15.90 -0.01
N SER A 169 -4.44 15.34 0.83
CA SER A 169 -4.97 16.12 1.94
C SER A 169 -3.83 16.47 2.91
N PRO A 170 -3.92 17.62 3.62
CA PRO A 170 -2.90 17.99 4.61
C PRO A 170 -2.62 16.88 5.63
N ALA A 171 -3.66 16.17 6.06
CA ALA A 171 -3.53 15.05 6.99
C ALA A 171 -2.72 13.87 6.42
N ASN A 172 -2.95 13.52 5.15
CA ASN A 172 -2.20 12.46 4.50
C ASN A 172 -0.72 12.82 4.34
N ARG A 173 -0.44 14.06 3.96
CA ARG A 173 0.92 14.57 3.85
C ARG A 173 1.65 14.55 5.19
N GLU A 174 0.99 15.02 6.25
CA GLU A 174 1.54 15.00 7.62
C GLU A 174 1.91 13.57 8.07
N ILE A 175 1.07 12.57 7.78
CA ILE A 175 1.36 11.16 8.10
C ILE A 175 2.61 10.67 7.38
N ILE A 176 2.77 11.01 6.10
CA ILE A 176 3.94 10.61 5.30
C ILE A 176 5.21 11.23 5.88
N GLU A 177 5.21 12.53 6.11
CA GLU A 177 6.36 13.28 6.63
C GLU A 177 6.72 12.82 8.05
N ARG A 178 5.71 12.58 8.90
CA ARG A 178 5.88 12.05 10.25
C ARG A 178 6.53 10.67 10.25
N ASN A 179 6.04 9.74 9.42
CA ASN A 179 6.62 8.41 9.31
C ASN A 179 8.05 8.45 8.77
N ALA A 180 8.32 9.29 7.79
CA ALA A 180 9.68 9.49 7.28
C ALA A 180 10.62 10.01 8.39
N LYS A 181 10.17 10.99 9.18
CA LYS A 181 10.93 11.53 10.32
C LYS A 181 11.16 10.47 11.39
N ARG A 182 10.14 9.70 11.79
CA ARG A 182 10.26 8.61 12.76
C ARG A 182 11.25 7.53 12.32
N LEU A 183 11.29 7.22 11.02
CA LEU A 183 12.20 6.23 10.44
C LEU A 183 13.56 6.81 10.06
N GLY A 184 13.79 8.11 10.23
CA GLY A 184 15.04 8.78 9.84
C GLY A 184 15.30 8.74 8.34
N ILE A 185 14.25 8.81 7.50
CA ILE A 185 14.36 8.79 6.04
C ILE A 185 14.33 10.24 5.53
N PRO A 186 15.39 10.73 4.85
CA PRO A 186 15.46 12.11 4.34
C PRO A 186 14.67 12.24 3.03
N ILE A 187 13.37 12.49 3.12
CA ILE A 187 12.49 12.61 1.96
C ILE A 187 12.61 13.97 1.27
N THR A 188 12.46 13.97 -0.05
CA THR A 188 12.24 15.17 -0.88
C THR A 188 10.82 15.08 -1.44
N VAL A 189 9.96 16.02 -1.06
CA VAL A 189 8.59 16.09 -1.55
C VAL A 189 8.53 17.01 -2.77
N PHE A 190 7.83 16.60 -3.83
CA PHE A 190 7.52 17.43 -4.98
C PHE A 190 6.05 17.30 -5.35
N GLU A 191 5.46 18.38 -5.81
CA GLU A 191 4.03 18.48 -6.11
C GLU A 191 3.75 18.19 -7.58
N SER A 192 2.54 17.74 -7.86
CA SER A 192 2.02 17.55 -9.22
C SER A 192 0.50 17.69 -9.23
N ASP A 193 -0.06 18.18 -10.34
CA ASP A 193 -1.50 18.45 -10.52
C ASP A 193 -2.26 17.22 -11.03
N ILE A 194 -1.80 16.02 -10.70
CA ILE A 194 -2.37 14.78 -11.25
C ILE A 194 -3.82 14.60 -10.82
N PHE A 195 -4.15 14.86 -9.55
CA PHE A 195 -5.52 14.68 -9.08
C PHE A 195 -6.49 15.61 -9.79
N ASP A 196 -6.10 16.85 -10.05
CA ASP A 196 -6.94 17.81 -10.77
C ASP A 196 -7.11 17.40 -12.25
N SER A 197 -6.06 16.84 -12.87
CA SER A 197 -6.09 16.33 -14.23
C SER A 197 -6.95 15.07 -14.43
N VAL A 198 -7.10 14.23 -13.38
CA VAL A 198 -7.84 12.96 -13.43
C VAL A 198 -9.28 13.12 -12.93
N TYR A 199 -9.62 14.23 -12.28
CA TYR A 199 -10.91 14.45 -11.64
C TYR A 199 -12.13 14.29 -12.58
N ASN A 200 -11.99 14.71 -13.83
CA ASN A 200 -13.07 14.71 -14.83
C ASN A 200 -13.07 13.46 -15.73
N VAL A 201 -12.28 12.43 -15.42
CA VAL A 201 -12.16 11.22 -16.25
C VAL A 201 -13.14 10.15 -15.77
N GLU A 202 -14.20 9.88 -16.55
CA GLU A 202 -15.22 8.90 -16.20
C GLU A 202 -14.75 7.44 -16.29
N LYS A 203 -13.78 7.13 -17.19
CA LYS A 203 -13.31 5.75 -17.42
C LYS A 203 -11.93 5.50 -16.81
N ASN A 204 -11.86 4.57 -15.85
CA ASN A 204 -10.62 4.09 -15.23
C ASN A 204 -9.69 5.19 -14.65
N PRO A 205 -10.20 6.12 -13.82
CA PRO A 205 -9.38 7.23 -13.28
C PRO A 205 -8.15 6.73 -12.50
N CYS A 206 -8.27 5.62 -11.77
CA CYS A 206 -7.15 5.03 -11.03
C CYS A 206 -6.02 4.52 -11.94
N TYR A 207 -6.35 3.94 -13.09
CA TYR A 207 -5.33 3.51 -14.05
C TYR A 207 -4.57 4.70 -14.65
N LEU A 208 -5.31 5.73 -15.06
CA LEU A 208 -4.72 6.95 -15.59
C LEU A 208 -3.84 7.65 -14.55
N CYS A 209 -4.33 7.78 -13.32
CA CYS A 209 -3.57 8.32 -12.19
C CYS A 209 -2.26 7.56 -11.97
N ALA A 210 -2.31 6.23 -11.92
CA ALA A 210 -1.13 5.39 -11.74
C ALA A 210 -0.12 5.56 -12.88
N ARG A 211 -0.59 5.68 -14.11
CA ARG A 211 0.26 5.92 -15.31
C ARG A 211 0.92 7.30 -15.26
N MET A 212 0.15 8.35 -14.97
CA MET A 212 0.67 9.72 -14.87
C MET A 212 1.68 9.83 -13.71
N ARG A 213 1.35 9.29 -12.54
CA ARG A 213 2.26 9.24 -11.38
C ARG A 213 3.60 8.63 -11.73
N ARG A 214 3.59 7.53 -12.47
CA ARG A 214 4.83 6.88 -12.91
C ARG A 214 5.64 7.77 -13.86
N GLY A 215 4.99 8.43 -14.82
CA GLY A 215 5.64 9.38 -15.72
C GLY A 215 6.33 10.53 -14.98
N HIS A 216 5.63 11.17 -14.05
CA HIS A 216 6.20 12.24 -13.22
C HIS A 216 7.36 11.78 -12.33
N LEU A 217 7.27 10.56 -11.76
CA LEU A 217 8.36 9.98 -10.97
C LEU A 217 9.60 9.74 -11.83
N TYR A 218 9.45 9.23 -13.05
CA TYR A 218 10.58 9.06 -13.98
C TYR A 218 11.19 10.40 -14.37
N SER A 219 10.36 11.39 -14.72
CA SER A 219 10.82 12.73 -15.10
C SER A 219 11.62 13.37 -13.96
N LYS A 220 11.09 13.34 -12.73
CA LYS A 220 11.77 13.91 -11.57
C LYS A 220 13.06 13.17 -11.21
N ALA A 221 13.06 11.85 -11.31
CA ALA A 221 14.25 11.06 -11.08
C ALA A 221 15.36 11.38 -12.10
N GLN A 222 15.00 11.53 -13.38
CA GLN A 222 15.93 11.89 -14.45
C GLN A 222 16.49 13.31 -14.27
N GLU A 223 15.65 14.27 -13.90
CA GLU A 223 16.06 15.65 -13.54
C GLU A 223 17.10 15.66 -12.41
N LEU A 224 16.96 14.75 -11.44
CA LEU A 224 17.89 14.59 -10.32
C LEU A 224 19.12 13.73 -10.66
N GLY A 225 19.30 13.36 -11.92
CA GLY A 225 20.41 12.57 -12.42
C GLY A 225 20.36 11.10 -12.03
N CYS A 226 19.21 10.58 -11.61
CA CYS A 226 19.04 9.16 -11.30
C CYS A 226 18.93 8.34 -12.60
N ASN A 227 19.46 7.11 -12.57
CA ASN A 227 19.31 6.13 -13.64
C ASN A 227 18.32 5.01 -13.29
N LYS A 228 17.86 4.97 -12.03
CA LYS A 228 16.88 3.97 -11.57
C LYS A 228 15.79 4.60 -10.74
N ILE A 229 14.58 4.02 -10.83
CA ILE A 229 13.50 4.23 -9.85
C ILE A 229 13.21 2.93 -9.12
N ALA A 230 13.09 2.97 -7.80
CA ALA A 230 12.71 1.84 -6.96
C ALA A 230 11.25 1.98 -6.51
N LEU A 231 10.45 0.93 -6.75
CA LEU A 231 9.05 0.85 -6.37
C LEU A 231 8.82 -0.28 -5.36
N GLY A 232 7.96 -0.03 -4.37
CA GLY A 232 7.69 -0.92 -3.25
C GLY A 232 6.73 -2.08 -3.54
N HIS A 233 6.78 -2.67 -4.74
CA HIS A 233 6.02 -3.89 -5.04
C HIS A 233 6.70 -5.11 -4.41
N HIS A 234 5.88 -5.99 -3.84
CA HIS A 234 6.33 -7.14 -3.06
C HIS A 234 5.87 -8.48 -3.71
N TYR A 235 6.27 -9.60 -3.11
CA TYR A 235 5.99 -10.94 -3.62
C TYR A 235 4.51 -11.21 -3.92
N ASP A 236 3.63 -10.77 -3.03
CA ASP A 236 2.19 -10.99 -3.20
C ASP A 236 1.62 -10.22 -4.40
N ASP A 237 2.11 -8.99 -4.68
CA ASP A 237 1.79 -8.26 -5.91
C ASP A 237 2.17 -9.03 -7.18
N VAL A 238 3.31 -9.74 -7.14
CA VAL A 238 3.80 -10.53 -8.28
C VAL A 238 2.87 -11.69 -8.57
N ILE A 239 2.53 -12.51 -7.57
CA ILE A 239 1.64 -13.67 -7.75
C ILE A 239 0.22 -13.27 -8.11
N GLU A 240 -0.29 -12.17 -7.55
CA GLU A 240 -1.56 -11.58 -7.95
C GLU A 240 -1.54 -11.15 -9.42
N THR A 241 -0.45 -10.51 -9.87
CA THR A 241 -0.31 -10.06 -11.26
C THR A 241 -0.26 -11.23 -12.23
N ILE A 242 0.42 -12.32 -11.89
CA ILE A 242 0.46 -13.55 -12.70
C ILE A 242 -0.96 -14.08 -12.93
N LEU A 243 -1.72 -14.29 -11.86
CA LEU A 243 -3.09 -14.81 -11.97
C LEU A 243 -4.04 -13.82 -12.64
N MET A 244 -3.90 -12.51 -12.39
CA MET A 244 -4.68 -11.49 -13.10
C MET A 244 -4.43 -11.54 -14.61
N SER A 245 -3.17 -11.67 -15.02
CA SER A 245 -2.80 -11.75 -16.44
C SER A 245 -3.38 -13.01 -17.09
N MET A 246 -3.35 -14.14 -16.42
CA MET A 246 -3.93 -15.40 -16.91
C MET A 246 -5.47 -15.34 -16.99
N LEU A 247 -6.13 -14.96 -15.90
CA LEU A 247 -7.57 -15.11 -15.76
C LEU A 247 -8.36 -13.98 -16.43
N TYR A 248 -7.80 -12.76 -16.51
CA TYR A 248 -8.48 -11.60 -17.09
C TYR A 248 -7.82 -11.08 -18.36
N GLY A 249 -6.55 -11.40 -18.58
CA GLY A 249 -5.80 -10.95 -19.76
C GLY A 249 -5.57 -12.02 -20.82
N GLY A 250 -5.80 -13.32 -20.50
CA GLY A 250 -5.49 -14.44 -21.41
C GLY A 250 -4.00 -14.52 -21.74
N GLN A 251 -3.13 -14.08 -20.85
CA GLN A 251 -1.68 -14.00 -21.05
C GLN A 251 -0.93 -14.56 -19.83
N ILE A 252 0.20 -15.22 -20.07
CA ILE A 252 1.17 -15.57 -19.02
C ILE A 252 2.16 -14.41 -18.95
N GLN A 253 1.92 -13.50 -18.04
CA GLN A 253 2.75 -12.31 -17.85
C GLN A 253 2.93 -12.00 -16.36
N THR A 254 4.12 -11.56 -15.98
CA THR A 254 4.43 -11.19 -14.61
C THR A 254 4.89 -9.74 -14.48
N MET A 255 4.98 -9.30 -13.25
CA MET A 255 5.63 -8.05 -12.87
C MET A 255 7.14 -8.31 -12.75
N MET A 256 7.94 -7.86 -13.72
CA MET A 256 9.39 -8.10 -13.73
C MET A 256 10.10 -7.43 -12.54
N PRO A 257 11.11 -8.07 -11.92
CA PRO A 257 11.90 -7.48 -10.81
C PRO A 257 12.68 -6.24 -11.24
N LYS A 258 13.13 -6.18 -12.49
CA LYS A 258 13.69 -4.98 -13.15
C LYS A 258 13.15 -4.85 -14.56
N LEU A 259 12.99 -3.61 -15.02
CA LEU A 259 12.43 -3.29 -16.33
C LEU A 259 13.09 -2.02 -16.87
N ASN A 260 13.60 -2.06 -18.09
CA ASN A 260 14.07 -0.87 -18.76
C ASN A 260 12.87 -0.01 -19.21
N SER A 261 12.97 1.28 -19.03
CA SER A 261 11.91 2.18 -19.47
C SER A 261 11.97 2.40 -20.97
N THR A 262 10.85 2.19 -21.66
CA THR A 262 10.73 2.48 -23.10
C THR A 262 10.61 3.98 -23.37
N ASN A 263 9.97 4.73 -22.47
CA ASN A 263 9.69 6.16 -22.65
C ASN A 263 10.79 7.08 -22.07
N PHE A 264 11.60 6.59 -21.13
CA PHE A 264 12.66 7.34 -20.47
C PHE A 264 14.00 6.64 -20.73
N LYS A 265 14.68 7.05 -21.80
CA LYS A 265 15.93 6.43 -22.23
C LYS A 265 16.98 6.42 -21.10
N GLY A 266 17.59 5.28 -20.88
CA GLY A 266 18.61 5.08 -19.84
C GLY A 266 18.05 4.90 -18.42
N MET A 267 16.73 4.95 -18.22
CA MET A 267 16.08 4.72 -16.92
C MET A 267 15.65 3.27 -16.77
N GLN A 268 15.81 2.73 -15.56
CA GLN A 268 15.39 1.40 -15.19
C GLN A 268 14.47 1.45 -13.96
N LEU A 269 13.41 0.66 -13.97
CA LEU A 269 12.57 0.41 -12.80
C LEU A 269 13.07 -0.84 -12.09
N ILE A 270 13.18 -0.77 -10.76
CA ILE A 270 13.54 -1.92 -9.91
C ILE A 270 12.51 -2.13 -8.80
N ARG A 271 12.36 -3.39 -8.35
CA ARG A 271 11.45 -3.81 -7.28
C ARG A 271 12.20 -4.56 -6.19
N PRO A 272 12.82 -3.86 -5.25
CA PRO A 272 13.68 -4.50 -4.24
C PRO A 272 12.95 -5.43 -3.28
N LEU A 273 11.63 -5.24 -3.06
CA LEU A 273 10.80 -6.11 -2.21
C LEU A 273 10.25 -7.34 -2.93
N TYR A 274 10.71 -7.65 -4.15
CA TYR A 274 10.16 -8.70 -5.02
C TYR A 274 9.98 -10.07 -4.35
N MET A 275 10.84 -10.42 -3.40
CA MET A 275 10.79 -11.68 -2.64
C MET A 275 10.25 -11.53 -1.21
N VAL A 276 9.90 -10.32 -0.78
CA VAL A 276 9.38 -10.04 0.58
C VAL A 276 7.87 -10.20 0.59
N ARG A 277 7.33 -10.88 1.62
CA ARG A 277 5.89 -11.13 1.77
C ARG A 277 5.17 -9.94 2.40
N GLU A 278 3.94 -9.69 1.95
CA GLU A 278 3.09 -8.63 2.52
C GLU A 278 2.83 -8.82 4.02
N ASP A 279 2.60 -10.06 4.45
CA ASP A 279 2.34 -10.38 5.85
C ASP A 279 3.55 -10.05 6.75
N ASP A 280 4.76 -10.25 6.25
CA ASP A 280 5.98 -9.88 7.00
C ASP A 280 6.15 -8.36 7.09
N ILE A 281 5.76 -7.62 6.04
CA ILE A 281 5.71 -6.15 6.06
C ILE A 281 4.69 -5.66 7.08
N LYS A 282 3.50 -6.25 7.13
CA LYS A 282 2.45 -5.94 8.13
C LYS A 282 2.96 -6.21 9.54
N ARG A 283 3.57 -7.37 9.79
CA ARG A 283 4.15 -7.73 11.09
C ARG A 283 5.24 -6.75 11.55
N TRP A 284 6.10 -6.31 10.61
CA TRP A 284 7.12 -5.31 10.90
C TRP A 284 6.50 -3.95 11.23
N ARG A 285 5.49 -3.51 10.48
CA ARG A 285 4.71 -2.30 10.75
C ARG A 285 4.15 -2.31 12.17
N ASP A 286 3.46 -3.38 12.54
CA ASP A 286 2.77 -3.51 13.81
C ASP A 286 3.76 -3.58 14.98
N TYR A 287 4.85 -4.31 14.80
CA TYR A 287 5.91 -4.41 15.81
C TYR A 287 6.55 -3.06 16.16
N ASN A 288 6.67 -2.17 15.18
CA ASN A 288 7.27 -0.83 15.36
C ASN A 288 6.22 0.26 15.64
N GLY A 289 4.96 -0.09 15.85
CA GLY A 289 3.88 0.85 16.12
C GLY A 289 3.71 1.90 15.01
N LEU A 290 3.95 1.51 13.75
CA LEU A 290 3.83 2.39 12.61
C LEU A 290 2.41 2.36 12.05
N ARG A 291 1.90 3.52 11.68
CA ARG A 291 0.60 3.69 11.03
C ARG A 291 0.80 4.36 9.69
N PHE A 292 0.25 3.78 8.65
CA PHE A 292 0.38 4.27 7.28
C PHE A 292 -0.99 4.59 6.69
N ILE A 293 -0.99 5.35 5.60
CA ILE A 293 -2.19 5.59 4.82
C ILE A 293 -2.38 4.46 3.81
N GLN A 294 -3.60 3.96 3.69
CA GLN A 294 -3.95 2.93 2.71
C GLN A 294 -4.04 3.51 1.30
N CYS A 295 -4.76 4.61 1.17
CA CYS A 295 -4.89 5.36 -0.06
C CYS A 295 -4.87 6.85 0.23
N ALA A 296 -3.92 7.55 -0.36
CA ALA A 296 -3.75 8.99 -0.17
C ALA A 296 -4.62 9.83 -1.12
N CYS A 297 -5.46 9.19 -1.94
CA CYS A 297 -6.28 9.86 -2.95
C CYS A 297 -7.36 10.74 -2.31
N LYS A 298 -7.53 11.98 -2.79
CA LYS A 298 -8.63 12.89 -2.45
C LYS A 298 -10.01 12.28 -2.72
N PHE A 299 -10.08 11.41 -3.73
CA PHE A 299 -11.32 10.86 -4.28
C PHE A 299 -11.76 9.55 -3.63
N THR A 300 -11.09 9.08 -2.60
CA THR A 300 -11.46 7.81 -1.97
C THR A 300 -12.87 7.82 -1.37
N ASP A 301 -13.44 8.97 -1.07
CA ASP A 301 -14.82 9.11 -0.59
C ASP A 301 -15.85 9.08 -1.73
N THR A 302 -15.43 9.42 -2.97
CA THR A 302 -16.26 9.46 -4.18
C THR A 302 -15.78 8.49 -5.27
N CYS A 303 -14.67 7.78 -5.05
CA CYS A 303 -14.09 6.87 -6.03
C CYS A 303 -14.92 5.60 -6.14
N THR A 304 -15.49 5.35 -7.30
CA THR A 304 -16.25 4.14 -7.62
C THR A 304 -15.46 2.84 -7.46
N THR A 305 -14.12 2.91 -7.44
CA THR A 305 -13.23 1.77 -7.19
C THR A 305 -12.99 1.52 -5.71
N CYS A 306 -13.24 2.52 -4.85
CA CYS A 306 -13.03 2.47 -3.41
C CYS A 306 -14.34 2.70 -2.62
N ALA A 307 -15.46 2.97 -3.29
CA ALA A 307 -16.76 3.15 -2.67
C ALA A 307 -17.39 1.79 -2.34
N PRO A 308 -18.07 1.66 -1.18
CA PRO A 308 -18.75 0.42 -0.79
C PRO A 308 -19.84 -0.01 -1.77
N ASP A 309 -20.37 0.93 -2.55
CA ASP A 309 -21.49 0.72 -3.50
C ASP A 309 -21.05 0.25 -4.90
N SER A 310 -19.73 0.17 -5.16
CA SER A 310 -19.28 -0.44 -6.40
C SER A 310 -19.50 -1.95 -6.31
N ARG A 311 -20.54 -2.46 -6.95
CA ARG A 311 -20.81 -3.91 -7.17
C ARG A 311 -19.68 -4.66 -7.88
N THR A 312 -18.56 -3.99 -8.15
CA THR A 312 -17.34 -4.54 -8.71
C THR A 312 -16.26 -4.60 -7.65
N VAL A 313 -16.19 -5.72 -6.94
CA VAL A 313 -14.96 -6.11 -6.21
C VAL A 313 -13.79 -5.92 -7.15
N SER A 314 -12.74 -5.21 -6.73
CA SER A 314 -11.60 -5.00 -7.62
C SER A 314 -11.05 -6.37 -8.02
N LYS A 315 -10.71 -6.55 -9.31
CA LYS A 315 -10.16 -7.81 -9.85
C LYS A 315 -8.98 -8.33 -9.01
N ARG A 316 -8.17 -7.42 -8.47
CA ARG A 316 -7.07 -7.77 -7.57
C ARG A 316 -7.55 -8.37 -6.26
N MET A 317 -8.66 -7.89 -5.71
CA MET A 317 -9.25 -8.43 -4.50
C MET A 317 -9.81 -9.82 -4.72
N GLU A 318 -10.49 -10.06 -5.85
CA GLU A 318 -10.97 -11.39 -6.23
C GLU A 318 -9.82 -12.40 -6.33
N ILE A 319 -8.69 -11.99 -6.95
CA ILE A 319 -7.50 -12.82 -7.03
C ILE A 319 -6.90 -13.09 -5.65
N LYS A 320 -6.82 -12.08 -4.79
CA LYS A 320 -6.30 -12.24 -3.42
C LYS A 320 -7.15 -13.26 -2.63
N GLN A 321 -8.48 -13.17 -2.73
CA GLN A 321 -9.40 -14.14 -2.13
C GLN A 321 -9.25 -15.53 -2.73
N LEU A 322 -9.07 -15.62 -4.05
CA LEU A 322 -8.85 -16.91 -4.74
C LEU A 322 -7.55 -17.57 -4.25
N ILE A 323 -6.45 -16.82 -4.17
CA ILE A 323 -5.18 -17.33 -3.65
C ILE A 323 -5.35 -17.83 -2.21
N ALA A 324 -6.03 -17.07 -1.35
CA ALA A 324 -6.29 -17.44 0.02
C ALA A 324 -7.08 -18.77 0.11
N LYS A 325 -8.12 -18.94 -0.71
CA LYS A 325 -8.88 -20.20 -0.79
C LYS A 325 -8.03 -21.39 -1.28
N LEU A 326 -7.23 -21.18 -2.33
CA LEU A 326 -6.35 -22.22 -2.86
C LEU A 326 -5.27 -22.63 -1.85
N LYS A 327 -4.78 -21.69 -1.04
CA LYS A 327 -3.79 -21.95 0.02
C LYS A 327 -4.30 -22.90 1.10
N LEU A 328 -5.61 -22.88 1.40
CA LEU A 328 -6.22 -23.84 2.35
C LEU A 328 -6.13 -25.29 1.86
N VAL A 329 -6.15 -25.49 0.55
CA VAL A 329 -6.08 -26.82 -0.08
C VAL A 329 -4.63 -27.22 -0.36
N ASN A 330 -3.82 -26.27 -0.85
CA ASN A 330 -2.42 -26.49 -1.18
C ASN A 330 -1.53 -25.38 -0.58
N PRO A 331 -0.84 -25.63 0.54
CA PRO A 331 0.04 -24.64 1.18
C PRO A 331 1.18 -24.11 0.28
N GLN A 332 1.54 -24.85 -0.78
CA GLN A 332 2.60 -24.46 -1.73
C GLN A 332 2.08 -23.63 -2.91
N VAL A 333 0.77 -23.34 -2.98
CA VAL A 333 0.16 -22.71 -4.15
C VAL A 333 0.81 -21.35 -4.51
N GLU A 334 1.11 -20.53 -3.53
CA GLU A 334 1.74 -19.22 -3.73
C GLU A 334 3.14 -19.36 -4.35
N TYR A 335 3.93 -20.31 -3.84
CA TYR A 335 5.24 -20.64 -4.39
C TYR A 335 5.13 -21.19 -5.82
N ASN A 336 4.18 -22.07 -6.07
CA ASN A 336 3.97 -22.66 -7.39
C ASN A 336 3.54 -21.61 -8.41
N ILE A 337 2.67 -20.67 -8.04
CA ILE A 337 2.30 -19.54 -8.92
C ILE A 337 3.53 -18.71 -9.26
N PHE A 338 4.32 -18.34 -8.25
CA PHE A 338 5.54 -17.56 -8.46
C PHE A 338 6.52 -18.27 -9.40
N LYS A 339 6.79 -19.55 -9.16
CA LYS A 339 7.73 -20.36 -9.94
C LYS A 339 7.23 -20.70 -11.34
N SER A 340 5.93 -20.65 -11.59
CA SER A 340 5.36 -21.00 -12.91
C SER A 340 5.89 -20.15 -14.05
N VAL A 341 6.23 -18.88 -13.79
CA VAL A 341 6.79 -17.96 -14.78
C VAL A 341 8.32 -18.01 -14.90
N GLU A 342 8.98 -18.70 -13.98
CA GLU A 342 10.44 -18.95 -14.04
C GLU A 342 10.76 -20.33 -14.68
N ASN A 343 9.80 -21.26 -14.68
CA ASN A 343 9.94 -22.63 -15.17
C ASN A 343 9.07 -22.90 -16.40
N VAL A 344 9.08 -21.98 -17.36
CA VAL A 344 8.31 -22.12 -18.60
C VAL A 344 9.01 -23.07 -19.55
N MET A 345 8.35 -24.17 -19.90
CA MET A 345 8.84 -25.14 -20.90
C MET A 345 8.35 -24.72 -22.29
N LEU A 346 9.16 -23.97 -23.03
CA LEU A 346 8.76 -23.39 -24.32
C LEU A 346 8.30 -24.41 -25.35
N ASN A 347 8.80 -25.64 -25.33
CA ASN A 347 8.38 -26.75 -26.19
C ASN A 347 6.99 -27.30 -25.83
N GLN A 348 6.39 -26.88 -24.74
CA GLN A 348 5.05 -27.27 -24.29
C GLN A 348 4.07 -26.08 -24.34
N VAL A 349 4.49 -24.96 -24.93
CA VAL A 349 3.65 -23.76 -25.16
C VAL A 349 3.33 -23.68 -26.64
N ILE A 350 2.05 -23.48 -27.00
CA ILE A 350 1.60 -23.46 -28.40
C ILE A 350 2.25 -22.31 -29.17
N ALA A 351 2.34 -21.15 -28.54
CA ALA A 351 2.99 -19.94 -29.11
C ALA A 351 3.44 -19.02 -27.97
N TYR A 352 4.46 -18.22 -28.22
CA TYR A 352 4.89 -17.12 -27.33
C TYR A 352 5.22 -15.89 -28.17
N LYS A 353 5.14 -14.71 -27.56
CA LYS A 353 5.57 -13.45 -28.16
C LYS A 353 6.93 -13.10 -27.58
N ASP A 354 7.87 -12.77 -28.44
CA ASP A 354 9.13 -12.13 -28.08
C ASP A 354 9.09 -10.63 -28.38
N ASP A 355 10.13 -9.90 -27.95
CA ASP A 355 10.19 -8.44 -28.11
C ASP A 355 10.35 -8.00 -29.57
N GLU A 356 10.44 -8.94 -30.52
CA GLU A 356 10.60 -8.68 -31.96
C GLU A 356 9.29 -8.88 -32.76
N GLY A 357 8.20 -9.29 -32.08
CA GLY A 357 6.91 -9.62 -32.71
C GLY A 357 5.69 -8.80 -32.32
#